data_c0cdb7eb00807ba164ecb8b69cf072e4
#
_entry.id   c0cdb7eb00807ba164ecb8b69cf072e4
#
_cell.length_a   1.000
_cell.length_b   1.000
_cell.length_c   1.000
_cell.angle_alpha   90.00
_cell.angle_beta   90.00
_cell.angle_gamma   90.00
#
_symmetry.space_group_name_H-M   'P 1'
#
loop_
_entity.id
_entity.type
_entity.pdbx_description
1 polymer ?
#
loop_
_entity_poly.entity_id
_entity_poly.type
_entity_poly.pdbx_seq_one_letter_code
_entity_poly.pdbx_strand_id
1 'polypeptide(L)'
;MSEIVNKKIEEYIEKNSSKESKILKDLNKETNLKILNPRMLSGHLQGRFLSIISKLVKPKKILEIGTYTGYSAICLSEGLVKNGIIHTIDINEELSTIQSKYFKKTNNSNSIIQHIGDAKEVIKKIDEIFD
;
A
#
# COMPACT_ATOMS: atom_id res chain seq x y z
N MET A 1 3.45 -16.93 0.53
CA MET A 1 2.02 -16.83 0.90
C MET A 1 1.63 -18.04 1.74
N SER A 2 0.64 -17.89 2.60
CA SER A 2 0.28 -18.95 3.55
C SER A 2 -0.22 -20.21 2.83
N GLU A 3 -0.05 -21.37 3.45
CA GLU A 3 -0.56 -22.69 3.00
C GLU A 3 -2.10 -22.77 2.86
N ILE A 4 -2.79 -21.65 3.02
CA ILE A 4 -4.28 -21.55 2.98
C ILE A 4 -4.82 -21.67 1.56
N VAL A 5 -4.06 -21.24 0.55
CA VAL A 5 -4.49 -21.28 -0.85
C VAL A 5 -3.76 -22.38 -1.60
N ASN A 6 -4.48 -23.19 -2.34
CA ASN A 6 -3.90 -24.25 -3.16
C ASN A 6 -2.97 -23.64 -4.24
N LYS A 7 -1.76 -24.17 -4.37
CA LYS A 7 -0.73 -23.69 -5.31
C LYS A 7 -1.24 -23.54 -6.75
N LYS A 8 -2.09 -24.45 -7.23
CA LYS A 8 -2.70 -24.35 -8.56
C LYS A 8 -3.61 -23.14 -8.71
N ILE A 9 -4.30 -22.75 -7.63
CA ILE A 9 -5.14 -21.55 -7.61
C ILE A 9 -4.25 -20.30 -7.64
N GLU A 10 -3.16 -20.28 -6.90
CA GLU A 10 -2.19 -19.17 -6.94
C GLU A 10 -1.62 -18.98 -8.34
N GLU A 11 -1.15 -20.05 -8.97
CA GLU A 11 -0.64 -20.03 -10.34
C GLU A 11 -1.67 -19.53 -11.36
N TYR A 12 -2.94 -19.95 -11.21
CA TYR A 12 -4.05 -19.48 -12.05
C TYR A 12 -4.28 -17.98 -11.88
N ILE A 13 -4.31 -17.50 -10.63
CA ILE A 13 -4.53 -16.08 -10.33
C ILE A 13 -3.38 -15.24 -10.89
N GLU A 14 -2.13 -15.62 -10.66
CA GLU A 14 -0.97 -14.91 -11.19
C GLU A 14 -1.00 -14.83 -12.73
N LYS A 15 -1.34 -15.92 -13.38
CA LYS A 15 -1.43 -15.99 -14.85
C LYS A 15 -2.55 -15.14 -15.43
N ASN A 16 -3.65 -14.96 -14.70
CA ASN A 16 -4.85 -14.28 -15.17
C ASN A 16 -5.05 -12.87 -14.57
N SER A 17 -4.12 -12.40 -13.74
CA SER A 17 -4.13 -11.05 -13.18
C SER A 17 -3.20 -10.12 -13.98
N SER A 18 -3.45 -8.81 -13.87
CA SER A 18 -2.53 -7.81 -14.42
C SER A 18 -1.15 -7.94 -13.80
N LYS A 19 -0.12 -7.68 -14.58
CA LYS A 19 1.28 -7.79 -14.12
C LYS A 19 1.57 -6.77 -13.03
N GLU A 20 2.42 -7.16 -12.08
CA GLU A 20 2.95 -6.26 -11.06
C GLU A 20 3.75 -5.13 -11.72
N SER A 21 3.48 -3.89 -11.31
CA SER A 21 4.25 -2.74 -11.81
C SER A 21 5.71 -2.82 -11.37
N LYS A 22 6.60 -2.18 -12.14
CA LYS A 22 8.03 -2.16 -11.81
C LYS A 22 8.29 -1.61 -10.41
N ILE A 23 7.59 -0.54 -10.01
CA ILE A 23 7.74 0.09 -8.70
C ILE A 23 7.38 -0.89 -7.58
N LEU A 24 6.24 -1.58 -7.69
CA LEU A 24 5.78 -2.56 -6.70
C LEU A 24 6.69 -3.80 -6.67
N LYS A 25 7.17 -4.24 -7.82
CA LYS A 25 8.12 -5.35 -7.90
C LYS A 25 9.45 -5.02 -7.22
N ASP A 26 9.98 -3.82 -7.46
CA ASP A 26 11.22 -3.36 -6.83
C ASP A 26 11.03 -3.20 -5.31
N LEU A 27 9.88 -2.64 -4.86
CA LEU A 27 9.54 -2.54 -3.45
C LEU A 27 9.44 -3.91 -2.78
N ASN A 28 8.74 -4.85 -3.41
CA ASN A 28 8.62 -6.23 -2.93
C ASN A 28 10.01 -6.87 -2.76
N LYS A 29 10.87 -6.76 -3.76
CA LYS A 29 12.23 -7.29 -3.72
C LYS A 29 13.05 -6.65 -2.59
N GLU A 30 13.04 -5.34 -2.46
CA GLU A 30 13.79 -4.65 -1.40
C GLU A 30 13.27 -4.98 -0.02
N THR A 31 11.96 -5.07 0.17
CA THR A 31 11.34 -5.50 1.43
C THR A 31 11.81 -6.90 1.84
N ASN A 32 11.78 -7.85 0.92
CA ASN A 32 12.22 -9.22 1.19
C ASN A 32 13.72 -9.34 1.50
N LEU A 33 14.55 -8.46 0.94
CA LEU A 33 16.00 -8.48 1.14
C LEU A 33 16.47 -7.76 2.41
N LYS A 34 15.76 -6.71 2.84
CA LYS A 34 16.29 -5.77 3.83
C LYS A 34 15.43 -5.62 5.09
N ILE A 35 14.15 -5.99 5.03
CA ILE A 35 13.21 -5.71 6.11
C ILE A 35 12.90 -7.00 6.88
N LEU A 36 12.82 -6.88 8.20
CA LEU A 36 12.36 -7.96 9.07
C LEU A 36 10.87 -8.25 8.81
N ASN A 37 10.49 -9.52 8.91
CA ASN A 37 9.12 -9.98 8.72
C ASN A 37 8.52 -9.64 7.34
N PRO A 38 9.16 -9.99 6.22
CA PRO A 38 8.67 -9.66 4.88
C PRO A 38 7.27 -10.23 4.57
N ARG A 39 6.81 -11.18 5.38
CA ARG A 39 5.44 -11.75 5.30
C ARG A 39 4.33 -10.73 5.57
N MET A 40 4.65 -9.61 6.20
CA MET A 40 3.69 -8.50 6.43
C MET A 40 3.38 -7.71 5.14
N LEU A 41 4.16 -7.90 4.09
CA LEU A 41 3.89 -7.26 2.81
C LEU A 41 2.59 -7.79 2.19
N SER A 42 1.73 -6.89 1.73
CA SER A 42 0.46 -7.25 1.07
C SER A 42 0.66 -8.14 -0.15
N GLY A 43 1.64 -7.81 -0.97
CA GLY A 43 1.96 -8.56 -2.17
C GLY A 43 1.05 -8.26 -3.36
N HIS A 44 1.35 -8.91 -4.50
CA HIS A 44 0.74 -8.58 -5.78
C HIS A 44 -0.78 -8.83 -5.81
N LEU A 45 -1.23 -10.00 -5.39
CA LEU A 45 -2.65 -10.34 -5.45
C LEU A 45 -3.50 -9.42 -4.56
N GLN A 46 -3.14 -9.28 -3.29
CA GLN A 46 -3.84 -8.39 -2.37
C GLN A 46 -3.77 -6.93 -2.84
N GLY A 47 -2.63 -6.49 -3.36
CA GLY A 47 -2.46 -5.15 -3.90
C GLY A 47 -3.38 -4.88 -5.09
N ARG A 48 -3.54 -5.84 -6.00
CA ARG A 48 -4.48 -5.68 -7.13
C ARG A 48 -5.93 -5.65 -6.66
N PHE A 49 -6.28 -6.45 -5.67
CA PHE A 49 -7.60 -6.40 -5.06
C PHE A 49 -7.88 -5.04 -4.42
N LEU A 50 -6.95 -4.50 -3.63
CA LEU A 50 -7.08 -3.16 -3.03
C LEU A 50 -7.21 -2.06 -4.10
N SER A 51 -6.44 -2.16 -5.18
CA SER A 51 -6.54 -1.25 -6.31
C SER A 51 -7.92 -1.29 -6.99
N ILE A 52 -8.48 -2.49 -7.17
CA ILE A 52 -9.84 -2.65 -7.74
C ILE A 52 -10.88 -2.01 -6.84
N ILE A 53 -10.85 -2.28 -5.53
CA ILE A 53 -11.78 -1.68 -4.57
C ILE A 53 -11.67 -0.16 -4.59
N SER A 54 -10.46 0.38 -4.56
CA SER A 54 -10.24 1.82 -4.62
C SER A 54 -10.79 2.44 -5.92
N LYS A 55 -10.57 1.80 -7.05
CA LYS A 55 -11.11 2.26 -8.35
C LYS A 55 -12.63 2.21 -8.44
N LEU A 56 -13.26 1.25 -7.76
CA LEU A 56 -14.72 1.16 -7.68
C LEU A 56 -15.31 2.26 -6.78
N VAL A 57 -14.71 2.48 -5.62
CA VAL A 57 -15.15 3.51 -4.66
C VAL A 57 -14.85 4.92 -5.17
N LYS A 58 -13.73 5.12 -5.88
CA LYS A 58 -13.24 6.44 -6.34
C LYS A 58 -13.13 7.43 -5.18
N PRO A 59 -12.36 7.12 -4.14
CA PRO A 59 -12.34 7.90 -2.91
C PRO A 59 -11.65 9.27 -3.12
N LYS A 60 -12.08 10.25 -2.34
CA LYS A 60 -11.36 11.52 -2.17
C LYS A 60 -10.34 11.42 -1.06
N LYS A 61 -10.68 10.71 0.01
CA LYS A 61 -9.86 10.60 1.22
C LYS A 61 -9.82 9.16 1.69
N ILE A 62 -8.61 8.62 1.79
CA ILE A 62 -8.36 7.29 2.32
C ILE A 62 -7.57 7.42 3.62
N LEU A 63 -7.94 6.63 4.62
CA LEU A 63 -7.15 6.40 5.82
C LEU A 63 -6.65 4.96 5.84
N GLU A 64 -5.35 4.78 5.91
CA GLU A 64 -4.70 3.49 6.09
C GLU A 64 -3.95 3.47 7.42
N ILE A 65 -4.16 2.45 8.22
CA ILE A 65 -3.42 2.20 9.45
C ILE A 65 -2.56 0.97 9.26
N GLY A 66 -1.24 1.16 9.37
CA GLY A 66 -0.25 0.15 9.06
C GLY A 66 0.32 0.32 7.65
N THR A 67 1.23 1.27 7.47
CA THR A 67 1.90 1.52 6.19
C THR A 67 2.85 0.39 5.81
N TYR A 68 3.56 -0.15 6.79
CA TYR A 68 4.66 -1.09 6.62
C TYR A 68 5.70 -0.53 5.63
N THR A 69 5.94 -1.13 4.48
CA THR A 69 6.85 -0.57 3.46
C THR A 69 6.15 0.25 2.37
N GLY A 70 4.80 0.35 2.44
CA GLY A 70 4.00 1.23 1.58
C GLY A 70 3.35 0.57 0.37
N TYR A 71 3.40 -0.76 0.25
CA TYR A 71 2.86 -1.48 -0.90
C TYR A 71 1.35 -1.25 -1.07
N SER A 72 0.57 -1.46 -0.02
CA SER A 72 -0.89 -1.26 -0.04
C SER A 72 -1.28 0.20 -0.27
N ALA A 73 -0.57 1.15 0.35
CA ALA A 73 -0.80 2.58 0.14
C ALA A 73 -0.67 2.97 -1.34
N ILE A 74 0.36 2.46 -2.02
CA ILE A 74 0.54 2.68 -3.46
C ILE A 74 -0.63 2.11 -4.25
N CYS A 75 -1.05 0.88 -3.95
CA CYS A 75 -2.17 0.23 -4.63
C CYS A 75 -3.50 0.97 -4.41
N LEU A 76 -3.78 1.40 -3.19
CA LEU A 76 -4.97 2.18 -2.85
C LEU A 76 -4.98 3.55 -3.55
N SER A 77 -3.82 4.18 -3.69
CA SER A 77 -3.71 5.49 -4.35
C SER A 77 -4.12 5.46 -5.83
N GLU A 78 -4.09 4.30 -6.48
CA GLU A 78 -4.47 4.14 -7.89
C GLU A 78 -5.95 4.45 -8.18
N GLY A 79 -6.82 4.37 -7.19
CA GLY A 79 -8.26 4.65 -7.32
C GLY A 79 -8.68 6.05 -6.89
N LEU A 80 -7.77 6.84 -6.32
CA LEU A 80 -8.08 8.20 -5.89
C LEU A 80 -8.62 9.06 -7.05
N VAL A 81 -9.65 9.85 -6.75
CA VAL A 81 -10.12 10.88 -7.69
C VAL A 81 -9.08 11.99 -7.82
N LYS A 82 -9.25 12.87 -8.79
CA LYS A 82 -8.39 14.05 -8.94
C LYS A 82 -8.35 14.86 -7.64
N ASN A 83 -7.15 15.19 -7.18
CA ASN A 83 -6.87 15.85 -5.90
C ASN A 83 -7.26 15.01 -4.66
N GLY A 84 -7.50 13.71 -4.82
CA GLY A 84 -7.69 12.79 -3.71
C GLY A 84 -6.39 12.57 -2.93
N ILE A 85 -6.51 12.20 -1.67
CA ILE A 85 -5.38 12.00 -0.73
C ILE A 85 -5.57 10.69 0.03
N ILE A 86 -4.47 9.97 0.21
CA ILE A 86 -4.37 8.88 1.18
C ILE A 86 -3.45 9.29 2.33
N HIS A 87 -3.98 9.22 3.56
CA HIS A 87 -3.19 9.30 4.78
C HIS A 87 -2.84 7.89 5.22
N THR A 88 -1.57 7.58 5.30
CA THR A 88 -1.08 6.28 5.76
C THR A 88 -0.21 6.46 7.01
N ILE A 89 -0.49 5.66 8.05
CA ILE A 89 0.08 5.83 9.38
C ILE A 89 0.85 4.57 9.76
N ASP A 90 2.09 4.74 10.21
CA ASP A 90 2.87 3.66 10.82
C ASP A 90 3.55 4.14 12.11
N ILE A 91 3.66 3.23 13.06
CA ILE A 91 4.36 3.50 14.31
C ILE A 91 5.88 3.32 14.17
N ASN A 92 6.33 2.53 13.20
CA ASN A 92 7.73 2.20 13.02
C ASN A 92 8.46 3.22 12.16
N GLU A 93 9.18 4.13 12.81
CA GLU A 93 9.99 5.16 12.15
C GLU A 93 11.10 4.59 11.25
N GLU A 94 11.62 3.39 11.56
CA GLU A 94 12.69 2.76 10.77
C GLU A 94 12.28 2.48 9.32
N LEU A 95 10.98 2.31 9.07
CA LEU A 95 10.42 2.07 7.73
C LEU A 95 10.18 3.36 6.93
N SER A 96 10.29 4.52 7.55
CA SER A 96 9.97 5.81 6.92
C SER A 96 10.78 6.08 5.65
N THR A 97 12.04 5.70 5.64
CA THR A 97 12.94 5.92 4.51
C THR A 97 12.55 5.09 3.28
N ILE A 98 12.25 3.79 3.46
CA ILE A 98 11.81 2.94 2.35
C ILE A 98 10.43 3.38 1.84
N GLN A 99 9.51 3.74 2.73
CA GLN A 99 8.19 4.29 2.38
C GLN A 99 8.35 5.52 1.47
N SER A 100 9.07 6.55 1.94
CA SER A 100 9.31 7.80 1.21
C SER A 100 9.99 7.56 -0.14
N LYS A 101 10.97 6.66 -0.19
CA LYS A 101 11.69 6.30 -1.42
C LYS A 101 10.74 5.80 -2.52
N TYR A 102 9.80 4.92 -2.15
CA TYR A 102 8.89 4.32 -3.12
C TYR A 102 7.69 5.22 -3.43
N PHE A 103 7.17 5.96 -2.45
CA PHE A 103 6.11 6.94 -2.70
C PHE A 103 6.52 7.98 -3.74
N LYS A 104 7.75 8.50 -3.65
CA LYS A 104 8.30 9.47 -4.62
C LYS A 104 8.42 8.93 -6.05
N LYS A 105 8.47 7.62 -6.24
CA LYS A 105 8.55 7.00 -7.56
C LYS A 105 7.18 6.81 -8.22
N THR A 106 6.09 6.96 -7.48
CA THR A 106 4.74 6.81 -8.03
C THR A 106 4.27 8.08 -8.71
N ASN A 107 3.39 7.93 -9.70
CA ASN A 107 2.72 9.07 -10.32
C ASN A 107 1.81 9.83 -9.33
N ASN A 108 1.40 9.17 -8.25
CA ASN A 108 0.52 9.70 -7.21
C ASN A 108 1.29 10.17 -5.97
N SER A 109 2.57 10.45 -6.08
CA SER A 109 3.42 10.81 -4.94
C SER A 109 2.87 11.95 -4.09
N ASN A 110 2.28 12.97 -4.72
CA ASN A 110 1.68 14.11 -4.03
C ASN A 110 0.36 13.79 -3.32
N SER A 111 -0.24 12.66 -3.61
CA SER A 111 -1.49 12.19 -3.01
C SER A 111 -1.27 11.27 -1.81
N ILE A 112 -0.04 10.87 -1.52
CA ILE A 112 0.29 9.97 -0.41
C ILE A 112 0.93 10.79 0.71
N ILE A 113 0.24 10.91 1.84
CA ILE A 113 0.72 11.59 3.04
C ILE A 113 1.10 10.55 4.08
N GLN A 114 2.39 10.49 4.36
CA GLN A 114 2.99 9.59 5.33
C GLN A 114 2.97 10.21 6.73
N HIS A 115 2.48 9.44 7.72
CA HIS A 115 2.52 9.79 9.12
C HIS A 115 3.30 8.74 9.90
N ILE A 116 4.14 9.18 10.83
CA ILE A 116 4.85 8.30 11.76
C ILE A 116 4.37 8.60 13.17
N GLY A 117 3.89 7.59 13.86
CA GLY A 117 3.40 7.70 15.23
C GLY A 117 2.27 6.73 15.56
N ASP A 118 1.81 6.78 16.79
CA ASP A 118 0.64 6.01 17.23
C ASP A 118 -0.61 6.49 16.46
N ALA A 119 -1.27 5.57 15.78
CA ALA A 119 -2.44 5.88 14.97
C ALA A 119 -3.56 6.57 15.77
N LYS A 120 -3.76 6.18 17.04
CA LYS A 120 -4.77 6.79 17.92
C LYS A 120 -4.51 8.28 18.16
N GLU A 121 -3.24 8.67 18.22
CA GLU A 121 -2.87 10.08 18.42
C GLU A 121 -2.79 10.84 17.08
N VAL A 122 -2.32 10.18 16.02
CA VAL A 122 -2.23 10.81 14.69
C VAL A 122 -3.61 11.11 14.13
N ILE A 123 -4.56 10.17 14.23
CA ILE A 123 -5.94 10.35 13.71
C ILE A 123 -6.62 11.58 14.33
N LYS A 124 -6.39 11.85 15.63
CA LYS A 124 -6.98 13.03 16.31
C LYS A 124 -6.51 14.36 15.71
N LYS A 125 -5.40 14.37 15.00
CA LYS A 125 -4.80 15.58 14.37
C LYS A 125 -5.18 15.74 12.91
N ILE A 126 -5.80 14.72 12.32
CA ILE A 126 -6.26 14.75 10.93
C ILE A 126 -7.73 15.20 10.92
N ASP A 127 -7.97 16.43 10.48
CA ASP A 127 -9.33 17.00 10.37
C ASP A 127 -9.89 16.70 8.97
N GLU A 128 -10.19 15.42 8.71
CA GLU A 128 -10.69 14.92 7.44
C GLU A 128 -11.81 13.89 7.64
N ILE A 129 -12.71 13.82 6.67
CA ILE A 129 -13.72 12.75 6.57
C ILE A 129 -13.25 11.78 5.50
N PHE A 130 -13.20 10.51 5.83
CA PHE A 130 -12.72 9.46 4.97
C PHE A 130 -13.85 8.70 4.29
N ASP A 131 -13.61 8.24 3.05
CA ASP A 131 -14.53 7.39 2.29
C ASP A 131 -14.28 5.90 2.61
#